data_5abfc32486cf074df959f8598cb6ef69
#
_entry.id   5abfc32486cf074df959f8598cb6ef69
#
_cell.length_a   1.000
_cell.length_b   1.000
_cell.length_c   1.000
_cell.angle_alpha   90.00
_cell.angle_beta   90.00
_cell.angle_gamma   90.00
#
_symmetry.space_group_name_H-M   'P 1'
#
loop_
_entity.id
_entity.type
_entity.pdbx_description
1 polymer ?
#
loop_
_entity_poly.entity_id
_entity_poly.type
_entity_poly.pdbx_seq_one_letter_code
_entity_poly.pdbx_strand_id
1 'polypeptide(L)'
;MLQPKRTKFRKMQKGRIKGLAKGGSDLNFGSYGLKATTPERVTARQIEAARRAMTRHMKRQGRVWIRIFPDTPVTAKPIEVRMGKGKGSVDRWVCKVKPG
;
A
#
# COMPACT_ATOMS: atom_id res chain seq x y z
N MET A 1 -3.44 -8.34 8.11
CA MET A 1 -3.16 -7.40 7.00
C MET A 1 -1.65 -7.26 6.82
N LEU A 2 -1.25 -6.86 5.63
CA LEU A 2 0.17 -6.72 5.32
C LEU A 2 0.80 -5.55 6.06
N GLN A 3 1.95 -5.78 6.65
CA GLN A 3 2.78 -4.73 7.26
C GLN A 3 4.18 -5.29 7.48
N PRO A 4 5.21 -4.43 7.55
CA PRO A 4 6.57 -4.92 7.80
C PRO A 4 6.70 -5.53 9.18
N LYS A 5 7.48 -6.59 9.28
CA LYS A 5 7.80 -7.19 10.59
C LYS A 5 8.77 -6.34 11.38
N ARG A 6 9.76 -5.76 10.69
CA ARG A 6 10.77 -4.89 11.28
C ARG A 6 11.01 -3.71 10.38
N THR A 7 11.27 -2.56 10.98
CA THR A 7 11.61 -1.35 10.24
C THR A 7 12.85 -0.72 10.87
N LYS A 8 13.65 -0.08 10.04
CA LYS A 8 14.82 0.67 10.52
C LYS A 8 14.38 1.92 11.28
N PHE A 9 13.31 2.56 10.82
CA PHE A 9 12.72 3.74 11.45
C PHE A 9 11.23 3.53 11.61
N ARG A 10 10.69 3.98 12.74
CA ARG A 10 9.25 3.83 13.02
C ARG A 10 8.39 4.74 12.17
N LYS A 11 8.90 5.92 11.87
CA LYS A 11 8.14 6.97 11.19
C LYS A 11 8.94 7.48 10.01
N MET A 12 8.24 7.95 8.98
CA MET A 12 8.87 8.47 7.77
C MET A 12 8.14 9.74 7.33
N GLN A 13 8.84 10.57 6.57
CA GLN A 13 8.21 11.71 5.93
C GLN A 13 7.30 11.22 4.79
N LYS A 14 6.19 11.90 4.58
CA LYS A 14 5.24 11.53 3.53
C LYS A 14 5.88 11.51 2.15
N GLY A 15 6.53 12.61 1.79
CA GLY A 15 7.04 12.78 0.45
C GLY A 15 5.93 12.87 -0.61
N ARG A 16 6.34 12.95 -1.86
CA ARG A 16 5.45 12.96 -3.01
C ARG A 16 5.81 11.80 -3.93
N ILE A 17 4.81 11.22 -4.55
CA ILE A 17 5.00 10.14 -5.50
C ILE A 17 5.24 10.77 -6.87
N LYS A 18 6.44 10.53 -7.44
CA LYS A 18 6.83 11.10 -8.73
C LYS A 18 7.28 10.02 -9.68
N GLY A 19 7.08 10.26 -10.97
CA GLY A 19 7.57 9.40 -12.03
C GLY A 19 6.70 8.21 -12.30
N LEU A 20 7.19 7.36 -13.19
CA LEU A 20 6.52 6.13 -13.59
C LEU A 20 7.22 4.94 -12.97
N ALA A 21 6.49 3.82 -12.82
CA ALA A 21 7.08 2.58 -12.37
C ALA A 21 8.08 2.07 -13.42
N LYS A 22 9.28 1.71 -12.97
CA LYS A 22 10.34 1.20 -13.84
C LYS A 22 10.45 -0.31 -13.81
N GLY A 23 9.93 -0.94 -12.77
CA GLY A 23 9.97 -2.38 -12.63
C GLY A 23 8.60 -2.93 -12.28
N GLY A 24 8.38 -4.20 -12.56
CA GLY A 24 7.13 -4.85 -12.24
C GLY A 24 5.95 -4.39 -13.06
N SER A 25 6.20 -3.77 -14.23
CA SER A 25 5.13 -3.26 -15.09
C SER A 25 4.60 -4.29 -16.07
N ASP A 26 5.25 -5.44 -16.18
CA ASP A 26 4.82 -6.52 -17.06
C ASP A 26 4.07 -7.58 -16.30
N LEU A 27 3.18 -8.28 -16.99
CA LEU A 27 2.46 -9.42 -16.42
C LEU A 27 3.38 -10.63 -16.43
N ASN A 28 3.89 -11.01 -15.26
CA ASN A 28 4.82 -12.13 -15.11
C ASN A 28 4.16 -13.40 -14.58
N PHE A 29 3.08 -13.25 -13.85
CA PHE A 29 2.36 -14.36 -13.24
C PHE A 29 0.90 -14.30 -13.64
N GLY A 30 0.31 -15.47 -13.87
CA GLY A 30 -1.11 -15.55 -14.17
C GLY A 30 -1.48 -15.06 -15.56
N SER A 31 -2.78 -14.95 -15.80
CA SER A 31 -3.34 -14.54 -17.09
C SER A 31 -3.87 -13.12 -17.10
N TYR A 32 -4.18 -12.57 -15.95
CA TYR A 32 -4.76 -11.22 -15.81
C TYR A 32 -4.03 -10.44 -14.73
N GLY A 33 -4.01 -9.14 -14.87
CA GLY A 33 -3.39 -8.26 -13.89
C GLY A 33 -4.07 -6.92 -13.77
N LEU A 34 -3.98 -6.32 -12.59
CA LEU A 34 -4.41 -4.95 -12.36
C LEU A 34 -3.18 -4.07 -12.31
N LYS A 35 -3.25 -2.96 -13.01
CA LYS A 35 -2.15 -2.02 -13.15
C LYS A 35 -2.61 -0.63 -12.74
N ALA A 36 -1.80 0.07 -11.95
CA ALA A 36 -2.10 1.43 -11.55
C ALA A 36 -1.94 2.37 -12.73
N THR A 37 -2.90 3.28 -12.91
CA THR A 37 -2.84 4.30 -13.97
C THR A 37 -2.56 5.68 -13.41
N THR A 38 -2.72 5.88 -12.10
CA THR A 38 -2.43 7.15 -11.44
C THR A 38 -1.58 6.89 -10.21
N PRO A 39 -0.75 7.87 -9.78
CA PRO A 39 0.00 7.70 -8.54
C PRO A 39 -0.93 7.82 -7.34
N GLU A 40 -0.78 6.94 -6.38
CA GLU A 40 -1.61 6.93 -5.18
C GLU A 40 -0.93 6.17 -4.05
N ARG A 41 -1.38 6.43 -2.84
CA ARG A 41 -0.98 5.65 -1.67
C ARG A 41 -2.08 4.64 -1.38
N VAL A 42 -1.75 3.36 -1.52
CA VAL A 42 -2.70 2.27 -1.29
C VAL A 42 -2.46 1.73 0.12
N THR A 43 -3.51 1.74 0.95
CA THR A 43 -3.38 1.28 2.32
C THR A 43 -3.42 -0.25 2.40
N ALA A 44 -2.87 -0.79 3.50
CA ALA A 44 -2.94 -2.23 3.75
C ALA A 44 -4.39 -2.74 3.77
N ARG A 45 -5.31 -1.93 4.29
CA ARG A 45 -6.73 -2.29 4.31
C ARG A 45 -7.33 -2.34 2.92
N GLN A 46 -6.95 -1.43 2.05
CA GLN A 46 -7.41 -1.42 0.65
C GLN A 46 -6.90 -2.64 -0.09
N ILE A 47 -5.64 -3.02 0.13
CA ILE A 47 -5.08 -4.24 -0.47
C ILE A 47 -5.86 -5.46 -0.01
N GLU A 48 -6.15 -5.57 1.28
CA GLU A 48 -6.90 -6.69 1.82
C GLU A 48 -8.32 -6.74 1.28
N ALA A 49 -8.98 -5.60 1.16
CA ALA A 49 -10.32 -5.52 0.59
C ALA A 49 -10.33 -5.99 -0.88
N ALA A 50 -9.34 -5.58 -1.65
CA ALA A 50 -9.21 -5.99 -3.04
C ALA A 50 -8.95 -7.50 -3.14
N ARG A 51 -8.07 -8.02 -2.29
CA ARG A 51 -7.79 -9.47 -2.26
C ARG A 51 -9.05 -10.28 -1.98
N ARG A 52 -9.83 -9.86 -1.00
CA ARG A 52 -11.09 -10.54 -0.66
C ARG A 52 -12.09 -10.51 -1.80
N ALA A 53 -12.21 -9.36 -2.46
CA ALA A 53 -13.14 -9.21 -3.59
C ALA A 53 -12.75 -10.12 -4.76
N MET A 54 -11.46 -10.13 -5.11
CA MET A 54 -10.95 -10.98 -6.20
C MET A 54 -11.14 -12.46 -5.88
N THR A 55 -10.78 -12.87 -4.66
CA THR A 55 -10.91 -14.27 -4.24
C THR A 55 -12.37 -14.72 -4.25
N ARG A 56 -13.27 -13.86 -3.82
CA ARG A 56 -14.70 -14.15 -3.82
C ARG A 56 -15.23 -14.31 -5.25
N HIS A 57 -14.80 -13.46 -6.15
CA HIS A 57 -15.21 -13.53 -7.56
C HIS A 57 -14.74 -14.82 -8.22
N MET A 58 -13.52 -15.25 -7.91
CA MET A 58 -12.95 -16.49 -8.45
C MET A 58 -13.48 -17.74 -7.77
N LYS A 59 -14.33 -17.62 -6.75
CA LYS A 59 -14.87 -18.72 -5.96
C LYS A 59 -13.77 -19.59 -5.36
N ARG A 60 -12.67 -18.96 -4.91
CA ARG A 60 -11.49 -19.61 -4.34
C ARG A 60 -10.74 -20.54 -5.29
N GLN A 61 -10.96 -20.40 -6.60
CA GLN A 61 -10.22 -21.14 -7.61
C GLN A 61 -9.09 -20.26 -8.12
N GLY A 62 -7.96 -20.90 -8.47
CA GLY A 62 -6.82 -20.20 -9.00
C GLY A 62 -5.97 -19.54 -7.92
N ARG A 63 -5.15 -18.62 -8.35
CA ARG A 63 -4.13 -17.99 -7.50
C ARG A 63 -4.12 -16.48 -7.67
N VAL A 64 -3.83 -15.76 -6.58
CA VAL A 64 -3.66 -14.30 -6.60
C VAL A 64 -2.25 -13.99 -6.12
N TRP A 65 -1.54 -13.14 -6.87
CA TRP A 65 -0.24 -12.63 -6.46
C TRP A 65 -0.37 -11.15 -6.17
N ILE A 66 -0.01 -10.75 -4.95
CA ILE A 66 -0.02 -9.35 -4.56
C ILE A 66 1.41 -8.85 -4.63
N ARG A 67 1.71 -8.00 -5.61
CA ARG A 67 3.07 -7.53 -5.89
C ARG A 67 3.42 -6.22 -5.21
N ILE A 68 2.45 -5.55 -4.63
CA ILE A 68 2.67 -4.32 -3.88
C ILE A 68 2.67 -4.62 -2.38
N PHE A 69 3.45 -3.88 -1.63
CA PHE A 69 3.55 -4.09 -0.19
C PHE A 69 3.49 -2.75 0.54
N PRO A 70 2.65 -2.63 1.59
CA PRO A 70 2.52 -1.37 2.33
C PRO A 70 3.66 -1.22 3.33
N ASP A 71 4.77 -0.67 2.89
CA ASP A 71 5.99 -0.54 3.67
C ASP A 71 6.20 0.87 4.25
N THR A 72 5.34 1.82 3.91
CA THR A 72 5.48 3.20 4.36
C THR A 72 4.49 3.50 5.48
N PRO A 73 4.96 3.91 6.66
CA PRO A 73 4.07 4.27 7.75
C PRO A 73 3.50 5.67 7.56
N VAL A 74 2.21 5.84 7.83
CA VAL A 74 1.54 7.14 7.84
C VAL A 74 1.06 7.39 9.24
N THR A 75 1.38 8.57 9.77
CA THR A 75 1.04 8.94 11.14
C THR A 75 -0.15 9.88 11.17
N ALA A 76 -0.88 9.85 12.27
CA ALA A 76 -1.97 10.78 12.51
C ALA A 76 -1.98 11.17 13.98
N LYS A 77 -2.41 12.41 14.25
CA LYS A 77 -2.63 12.87 15.62
C LYS A 77 -4.13 12.90 15.91
N PRO A 78 -4.54 12.55 17.14
CA PRO A 78 -5.93 12.73 17.53
C PRO A 78 -6.34 14.22 17.42
N ILE A 79 -7.62 14.45 17.20
CA ILE A 79 -8.15 15.81 17.06
C ILE A 79 -7.91 16.62 18.34
N GLU A 80 -7.96 15.97 19.50
CA GLU A 80 -7.80 16.64 20.80
C GLU A 80 -6.38 17.11 21.07
N VAL A 81 -5.39 16.61 20.32
CA VAL A 81 -3.99 16.95 20.52
C VAL A 81 -3.64 18.20 19.72
N ARG A 82 -3.00 19.16 20.39
CA ARG A 82 -2.58 20.41 19.74
C ARG A 82 -1.52 20.15 18.68
N MET A 83 -1.48 21.00 17.68
CA MET A 83 -0.45 20.96 16.65
C MET A 83 0.93 21.16 17.26
N GLY A 84 1.94 20.48 16.70
CA GLY A 84 3.32 20.55 17.21
C GLY A 84 3.62 19.44 18.19
N LYS A 85 4.72 19.57 18.93
CA LYS A 85 5.21 18.61 19.92
C LYS A 85 5.54 17.24 19.33
N GLY A 86 6.03 17.23 18.10
CA GLY A 86 6.51 16.01 17.46
C GLY A 86 5.47 15.31 16.61
N LYS A 87 5.91 14.29 15.92
CA LYS A 87 5.11 13.52 14.98
C LYS A 87 4.17 12.58 15.72
N GLY A 88 2.95 12.43 15.21
CA GLY A 88 1.99 11.52 15.78
C GLY A 88 2.43 10.05 15.67
N SER A 89 1.64 9.15 16.25
CA SER A 89 1.90 7.72 16.16
C SER A 89 1.51 7.18 14.79
N VAL A 90 2.06 6.02 14.43
CA VAL A 90 1.74 5.34 13.18
C VAL A 90 0.28 4.92 13.20
N ASP A 91 -0.47 5.41 12.21
CA ASP A 91 -1.90 5.13 12.06
C ASP A 91 -2.16 4.00 11.09
N ARG A 92 -1.44 3.99 9.97
CA ARG A 92 -1.64 3.00 8.93
C ARG A 92 -0.36 2.79 8.12
N TRP A 93 -0.33 1.70 7.39
CA TRP A 93 0.75 1.38 6.45
C TRP A 93 0.22 1.52 5.03
N VAL A 94 1.01 2.12 4.17
CA VAL A 94 0.63 2.35 2.78
C VAL A 94 1.74 1.93 1.83
N CYS A 95 1.36 1.63 0.60
CA CYS A 95 2.27 1.42 -0.52
C CYS A 95 2.19 2.65 -1.42
N LYS A 96 3.34 3.23 -1.74
CA LYS A 96 3.40 4.32 -2.73
C LYS A 96 3.43 3.70 -4.11
N VAL A 97 2.34 3.80 -4.83
CA VAL A 97 2.18 3.17 -6.14
C VAL A 97 2.35 4.23 -7.22
N LYS A 98 3.24 3.96 -8.17
CA LYS A 98 3.46 4.80 -9.35
C LYS A 98 2.66 4.24 -10.53
N PRO A 99 2.26 5.10 -11.50
CA PRO A 99 1.60 4.60 -12.71
C PRO A 99 2.50 3.61 -13.46
N GLY A 100 1.95 2.50 -13.85
CA GLY A 100 2.69 1.43 -14.56
C GLY A 100 2.81 0.11 -13.76
#